data_cc0619d3c6dd059bb5353436ad946c97
#
_entry.id   cc0619d3c6dd059bb5353436ad946c97
#
_cell.length_a   1.000
_cell.length_b   1.000
_cell.length_c   1.000
_cell.angle_alpha   90.00
_cell.angle_beta   90.00
_cell.angle_gamma   90.00
#
_symmetry.space_group_name_H-M   'P 1'
#
loop_
_entity.id
_entity.type
_entity.pdbx_description
1 polymer ?
#
loop_
_entity_poly.entity_id
_entity_poly.type
_entity_poly.pdbx_seq_one_letter_code
_entity_poly.pdbx_strand_id
1 'polypeptide(L)'
;MAKQIIFSEDARKALQAGIDKLSNTVKITLGPKGRNVVLDKKYGAPLITNDGVTIAKEIELEDAFENMGAQLIKEVATKTNDVAGDGTTTATLLAQALVREGMKNVVAGANPMVVKRGIQNAVNASVTALQANSKPVTTTEDIARVATISSADEEMGRIIAEAMEKVTADGVITVEESKVAFTESEVVEGMQFDRGYISPYMVTDTDKMEAVIDDALLLITDKKISSIQDILPLLEQVIQSGRKLVIVAEDVEGEALSTILLNKLRGVFTCVCVKAPGFGDRRKEMLQDIAVLTGGEVITADLGLELKDTQLSQLGSARQVKAQKENTIIVDGAGEKDAIAARVAQIRTQIEDTTSDFDREKLQERLAKLSGGVAVIKVGAATETEMKEKKLRIEDALSAAKAAYEEGSVAGGGVALLNTIGAVKAVLEGTEDADEKTGVSIVLKGLEEPLRQIALNAGLEGSVIINEIMASGKIGYGFDFAKDVYTDMATAGILDPTKVVRSALQNAASVAGMVLTTESLVTDKPDPQADAANAAAMAAAQGGGMY
;
A
#
# COMPACT_ATOMS: atom_id res chain seq x y z
N MET A 1 11.79 -3.26 33.22
CA MET A 1 13.15 -3.39 32.65
C MET A 1 13.90 -2.08 32.82
N ALA A 2 15.22 -2.13 33.05
CA ALA A 2 16.05 -0.92 33.09
C ALA A 2 16.16 -0.32 31.69
N LYS A 3 16.25 1.01 31.61
CA LYS A 3 16.43 1.72 30.33
C LYS A 3 17.89 2.10 30.11
N GLN A 4 18.31 2.06 28.87
CA GLN A 4 19.56 2.64 28.38
C GLN A 4 19.23 3.93 27.64
N ILE A 5 19.96 5.00 27.92
CA ILE A 5 19.67 6.33 27.38
C ILE A 5 20.96 6.91 26.82
N ILE A 6 20.90 7.45 25.62
CA ILE A 6 21.98 8.24 24.99
C ILE A 6 21.45 9.61 24.59
N PHE A 7 22.34 10.59 24.50
CA PHE A 7 22.00 12.00 24.28
C PHE A 7 22.85 12.62 23.18
N SER A 8 22.41 13.78 22.71
CA SER A 8 23.18 14.71 21.90
C SER A 8 23.82 14.06 20.66
N GLU A 9 25.12 14.16 20.53
CA GLU A 9 25.87 13.70 19.36
C GLU A 9 25.79 12.17 19.18
N ASP A 10 25.85 11.38 20.25
CA ASP A 10 25.79 9.91 20.19
C ASP A 10 24.40 9.46 19.70
N ALA A 11 23.34 10.11 20.20
CA ALA A 11 21.98 9.83 19.75
C ALA A 11 21.81 10.14 18.24
N ARG A 12 22.30 11.28 17.80
CA ARG A 12 22.24 11.69 16.39
C ARG A 12 23.05 10.79 15.47
N LYS A 13 24.26 10.38 15.89
CA LYS A 13 25.11 9.46 15.12
C LYS A 13 24.47 8.09 14.97
N ALA A 14 23.89 7.54 16.04
CA ALA A 14 23.22 6.25 16.00
C ALA A 14 21.99 6.27 15.07
N LEU A 15 21.14 7.30 15.19
CA LEU A 15 20.00 7.46 14.27
C LEU A 15 20.44 7.54 12.81
N GLN A 16 21.45 8.38 12.52
CA GLN A 16 21.95 8.55 11.15
C GLN A 16 22.55 7.26 10.61
N ALA A 17 23.28 6.50 11.42
CA ALA A 17 23.86 5.23 11.00
C ALA A 17 22.77 4.22 10.61
N GLY A 18 21.69 4.11 11.39
CA GLY A 18 20.55 3.25 11.09
C GLY A 18 19.81 3.68 9.82
N ILE A 19 19.56 4.99 9.68
CA ILE A 19 18.95 5.57 8.48
C ILE A 19 19.81 5.27 7.25
N ASP A 20 21.13 5.46 7.34
CA ASP A 20 22.04 5.23 6.22
C ASP A 20 22.12 3.75 5.84
N LYS A 21 22.14 2.82 6.79
CA LYS A 21 22.16 1.37 6.51
C LYS A 21 20.93 0.96 5.72
N LEU A 22 19.74 1.31 6.18
CA LEU A 22 18.49 0.97 5.48
C LEU A 22 18.42 1.65 4.11
N SER A 23 18.61 2.97 4.05
CA SER A 23 18.45 3.73 2.81
C SER A 23 19.46 3.34 1.75
N ASN A 24 20.71 3.02 2.13
CA ASN A 24 21.72 2.55 1.18
C ASN A 24 21.38 1.18 0.59
N THR A 25 20.65 0.32 1.32
CA THR A 25 20.17 -0.97 0.81
C THR A 25 19.02 -0.78 -0.18
N VAL A 26 18.12 0.17 0.09
CA VAL A 26 16.94 0.41 -0.75
C VAL A 26 17.27 1.18 -2.04
N LYS A 27 18.05 2.28 -1.96
CA LYS A 27 18.27 3.22 -3.07
C LYS A 27 18.96 2.64 -4.31
N ILE A 28 19.62 1.49 -4.19
CA ILE A 28 20.26 0.81 -5.33
C ILE A 28 19.25 0.26 -6.34
N THR A 29 17.99 0.16 -5.96
CA THR A 29 16.91 -0.32 -6.82
C THR A 29 16.32 0.76 -7.72
N LEU A 30 16.64 2.05 -7.48
CA LEU A 30 16.00 3.18 -8.14
C LEU A 30 16.45 3.34 -9.60
N GLY A 31 15.47 3.56 -10.48
CA GLY A 31 15.67 3.89 -11.89
C GLY A 31 15.85 2.70 -12.83
N PRO A 32 15.94 2.92 -14.16
CA PRO A 32 15.92 1.86 -15.16
C PRO A 32 17.17 0.94 -15.14
N LYS A 33 18.28 1.38 -14.54
CA LYS A 33 19.48 0.57 -14.31
C LYS A 33 19.64 0.21 -12.81
N GLY A 34 18.56 0.33 -12.03
CA GLY A 34 18.47 -0.17 -10.65
C GLY A 34 18.64 -1.69 -10.58
N ARG A 35 19.07 -2.18 -9.42
CA ARG A 35 19.36 -3.60 -9.19
C ARG A 35 18.51 -4.16 -8.07
N ASN A 36 18.28 -5.46 -8.10
CA ASN A 36 17.52 -6.17 -7.09
C ASN A 36 18.33 -6.37 -5.80
N VAL A 37 17.61 -6.52 -4.70
CA VAL A 37 18.12 -6.96 -3.39
C VAL A 37 17.65 -8.39 -3.16
N VAL A 38 18.50 -9.21 -2.56
CA VAL A 38 18.18 -10.58 -2.15
C VAL A 38 17.92 -10.56 -0.65
N LEU A 39 16.72 -10.97 -0.27
CA LEU A 39 16.28 -11.07 1.13
C LEU A 39 16.25 -12.54 1.54
N ASP A 40 16.95 -12.87 2.62
CA ASP A 40 16.91 -14.20 3.20
C ASP A 40 15.54 -14.46 3.85
N LYS A 41 15.05 -15.67 3.70
CA LYS A 41 13.80 -16.12 4.33
C LYS A 41 14.09 -17.33 5.19
N LYS A 42 13.58 -17.32 6.43
CA LYS A 42 13.74 -18.46 7.38
C LYS A 42 13.23 -19.79 6.82
N TYR A 43 12.27 -19.72 5.93
CA TYR A 43 11.66 -20.88 5.25
C TYR A 43 11.46 -20.55 3.77
N GLY A 44 11.79 -21.50 2.89
CA GLY A 44 11.63 -21.34 1.44
C GLY A 44 12.87 -20.76 0.75
N ALA A 45 12.68 -20.32 -0.48
CA ALA A 45 13.75 -19.68 -1.27
C ALA A 45 13.90 -18.20 -0.86
N PRO A 46 15.13 -17.63 -0.98
CA PRO A 46 15.34 -16.20 -0.82
C PRO A 46 14.43 -15.40 -1.77
N LEU A 47 13.92 -14.27 -1.29
CA LEU A 47 13.15 -13.34 -2.10
C LEU A 47 14.10 -12.38 -2.83
N ILE A 48 13.95 -12.28 -4.14
CA ILE A 48 14.64 -11.29 -4.97
C ILE A 48 13.62 -10.21 -5.31
N THR A 49 13.91 -8.96 -4.97
CA THR A 49 12.98 -7.85 -5.18
C THR A 49 13.71 -6.53 -5.38
N ASN A 50 13.06 -5.58 -6.05
CA ASN A 50 13.41 -4.16 -6.13
C ASN A 50 12.40 -3.26 -5.42
N ASP A 51 11.34 -3.82 -4.84
CA ASP A 51 10.35 -3.04 -4.08
C ASP A 51 10.94 -2.51 -2.78
N GLY A 52 10.92 -1.17 -2.65
CA GLY A 52 11.54 -0.46 -1.53
C GLY A 52 10.87 -0.74 -0.19
N VAL A 53 9.54 -0.88 -0.12
CA VAL A 53 8.83 -1.16 1.14
C VAL A 53 9.08 -2.58 1.62
N THR A 54 9.10 -3.56 0.73
CA THR A 54 9.42 -4.95 1.07
C THR A 54 10.84 -5.06 1.60
N ILE A 55 11.82 -4.41 0.96
CA ILE A 55 13.19 -4.38 1.44
C ILE A 55 13.27 -3.70 2.82
N ALA A 56 12.63 -2.54 2.98
CA ALA A 56 12.67 -1.78 4.23
C ALA A 56 12.05 -2.56 5.41
N LYS A 57 10.98 -3.31 5.18
CA LYS A 57 10.31 -4.12 6.21
C LYS A 57 11.19 -5.25 6.77
N GLU A 58 12.06 -5.84 5.95
CA GLU A 58 12.94 -6.94 6.34
C GLU A 58 14.19 -6.48 7.10
N ILE A 59 14.54 -5.18 7.04
CA ILE A 59 15.74 -4.68 7.70
C ILE A 59 15.48 -4.48 9.18
N GLU A 60 16.23 -5.23 9.99
CA GLU A 60 16.34 -5.10 11.43
C GLU A 60 17.82 -5.09 11.82
N LEU A 61 18.23 -4.12 12.65
CA LEU A 61 19.62 -3.94 13.02
C LEU A 61 19.87 -4.45 14.43
N GLU A 62 21.04 -5.06 14.66
CA GLU A 62 21.44 -5.61 15.94
C GLU A 62 21.58 -4.53 17.03
N ASP A 63 22.15 -3.36 16.69
CA ASP A 63 22.21 -2.23 17.61
C ASP A 63 20.84 -1.55 17.74
N ALA A 64 20.29 -1.56 18.97
CA ALA A 64 18.96 -1.05 19.24
C ALA A 64 18.79 0.46 18.94
N PHE A 65 19.84 1.27 19.11
CA PHE A 65 19.79 2.71 18.81
C PHE A 65 19.86 2.98 17.32
N GLU A 66 20.71 2.27 16.59
CA GLU A 66 20.73 2.35 15.13
C GLU A 66 19.42 1.82 14.54
N ASN A 67 18.87 0.75 15.12
CA ASN A 67 17.60 0.19 14.69
C ASN A 67 16.45 1.19 14.80
N MET A 68 16.45 2.09 15.81
CA MET A 68 15.46 3.17 15.86
C MET A 68 15.52 4.06 14.61
N GLY A 69 16.72 4.38 14.12
CA GLY A 69 16.89 5.13 12.87
C GLY A 69 16.35 4.38 11.66
N ALA A 70 16.63 3.09 11.56
CA ALA A 70 16.09 2.22 10.51
C ALA A 70 14.56 2.15 10.57
N GLN A 71 13.97 1.99 11.77
CA GLN A 71 12.51 1.94 11.95
C GLN A 71 11.81 3.25 11.53
N LEU A 72 12.43 4.41 11.79
CA LEU A 72 11.87 5.70 11.33
C LEU A 72 11.83 5.81 9.81
N ILE A 73 12.83 5.29 9.11
CA ILE A 73 12.82 5.26 7.64
C ILE A 73 11.89 4.18 7.10
N LYS A 74 11.77 3.04 7.79
CA LYS A 74 10.75 2.03 7.48
C LYS A 74 9.34 2.64 7.53
N GLU A 75 9.06 3.52 8.50
CA GLU A 75 7.80 4.26 8.61
C GLU A 75 7.56 5.15 7.37
N VAL A 76 8.61 5.85 6.86
CA VAL A 76 8.50 6.64 5.62
C VAL A 76 8.08 5.78 4.44
N ALA A 77 8.75 4.64 4.23
CA ALA A 77 8.43 3.72 3.14
C ALA A 77 6.99 3.17 3.27
N THR A 78 6.61 2.72 4.47
CA THR A 78 5.28 2.16 4.74
C THR A 78 4.18 3.20 4.52
N LYS A 79 4.33 4.42 5.05
CA LYS A 79 3.33 5.49 4.86
C LYS A 79 3.19 5.92 3.41
N THR A 80 4.28 5.92 2.66
CA THR A 80 4.23 6.23 1.23
C THR A 80 3.50 5.13 0.47
N ASN A 81 3.76 3.87 0.80
CA ASN A 81 3.03 2.73 0.25
C ASN A 81 1.53 2.80 0.57
N ASP A 82 1.15 3.07 1.83
CA ASP A 82 -0.24 3.16 2.26
C ASP A 82 -1.04 4.24 1.50
N VAL A 83 -0.40 5.36 1.15
CA VAL A 83 -1.06 6.51 0.52
C VAL A 83 -1.04 6.44 -1.01
N ALA A 84 0.07 6.00 -1.59
CA ALA A 84 0.32 6.10 -3.02
C ALA A 84 0.60 4.74 -3.69
N GLY A 85 0.92 3.70 -2.92
CA GLY A 85 1.18 2.34 -3.38
C GLY A 85 2.47 2.19 -4.20
N ASP A 86 3.24 3.26 -4.38
CA ASP A 86 4.51 3.32 -5.12
C ASP A 86 5.38 4.45 -4.55
N GLY A 87 6.63 4.61 -5.05
CA GLY A 87 7.55 5.68 -4.67
C GLY A 87 8.25 5.49 -3.34
N THR A 88 8.21 4.30 -2.76
CA THR A 88 8.79 3.96 -1.45
C THR A 88 10.31 4.13 -1.42
N THR A 89 10.99 3.76 -2.50
CA THR A 89 12.43 3.97 -2.69
C THR A 89 12.80 5.46 -2.74
N THR A 90 12.04 6.25 -3.49
CA THR A 90 12.24 7.70 -3.60
C THR A 90 12.02 8.39 -2.26
N ALA A 91 10.98 8.01 -1.51
CA ALA A 91 10.68 8.54 -0.18
C ALA A 91 11.81 8.24 0.82
N THR A 92 12.32 7.01 0.82
CA THR A 92 13.45 6.57 1.64
C THR A 92 14.72 7.37 1.35
N LEU A 93 15.03 7.56 0.06
CA LEU A 93 16.19 8.34 -0.39
C LEU A 93 16.07 9.82 0.00
N LEU A 94 14.89 10.43 -0.22
CA LEU A 94 14.63 11.82 0.16
C LEU A 94 14.79 12.02 1.68
N ALA A 95 14.25 11.11 2.49
CA ALA A 95 14.39 11.17 3.93
C ALA A 95 15.87 11.10 4.36
N GLN A 96 16.65 10.17 3.79
CA GLN A 96 18.11 10.10 4.02
C GLN A 96 18.80 11.42 3.66
N ALA A 97 18.50 11.99 2.51
CA ALA A 97 19.11 13.21 2.03
C ALA A 97 18.81 14.41 2.95
N LEU A 98 17.55 14.58 3.33
CA LEU A 98 17.09 15.65 4.22
C LEU A 98 17.72 15.51 5.62
N VAL A 99 17.76 14.31 6.18
CA VAL A 99 18.41 14.05 7.47
C VAL A 99 19.90 14.32 7.40
N ARG A 100 20.59 13.81 6.39
CA ARG A 100 22.04 13.99 6.21
C ARG A 100 22.42 15.46 6.10
N GLU A 101 21.71 16.23 5.27
CA GLU A 101 21.98 17.67 5.12
C GLU A 101 21.54 18.45 6.36
N GLY A 102 20.41 18.08 6.97
CA GLY A 102 19.91 18.71 8.21
C GLY A 102 20.86 18.51 9.39
N MET A 103 21.35 17.29 9.61
CA MET A 103 22.29 16.99 10.71
C MET A 103 23.57 17.81 10.65
N LYS A 104 24.14 18.06 9.46
CA LYS A 104 25.32 18.91 9.31
C LYS A 104 25.08 20.31 9.88
N ASN A 105 23.91 20.88 9.64
CA ASN A 105 23.56 22.22 10.08
C ASN A 105 23.18 22.27 11.57
N VAL A 106 22.45 21.25 12.08
CA VAL A 106 22.11 21.16 13.51
C VAL A 106 23.37 20.99 14.37
N VAL A 107 24.31 20.14 13.94
CA VAL A 107 25.62 19.99 14.61
C VAL A 107 26.42 21.30 14.57
N ALA A 108 26.27 22.09 13.52
CA ALA A 108 26.90 23.43 13.40
C ALA A 108 26.24 24.52 14.26
N GLY A 109 25.14 24.20 14.96
CA GLY A 109 24.45 25.08 15.92
C GLY A 109 23.15 25.73 15.43
N ALA A 110 22.64 25.34 14.27
CA ALA A 110 21.32 25.81 13.81
C ALA A 110 20.21 25.31 14.74
N ASN A 111 19.19 26.14 15.00
CA ASN A 111 18.04 25.75 15.82
C ASN A 111 17.15 24.75 15.08
N PRO A 112 17.07 23.48 15.52
CA PRO A 112 16.39 22.44 14.79
C PRO A 112 14.88 22.68 14.64
N MET A 113 14.24 23.39 15.58
CA MET A 113 12.82 23.72 15.50
C MET A 113 12.53 24.74 14.40
N VAL A 114 13.44 25.71 14.20
CA VAL A 114 13.33 26.73 13.15
C VAL A 114 13.68 26.12 11.78
N VAL A 115 14.74 25.30 11.73
CA VAL A 115 15.10 24.51 10.53
C VAL A 115 13.93 23.67 10.05
N LYS A 116 13.26 22.95 10.96
CA LYS A 116 12.05 22.15 10.65
C LYS A 116 10.95 22.99 10.00
N ARG A 117 10.71 24.23 10.48
CA ARG A 117 9.74 25.15 9.87
C ARG A 117 10.15 25.54 8.45
N GLY A 118 11.43 25.84 8.22
CA GLY A 118 11.96 26.11 6.89
C GLY A 118 11.80 24.94 5.93
N ILE A 119 12.05 23.71 6.39
CA ILE A 119 11.82 22.48 5.62
C ILE A 119 10.34 22.38 5.24
N GLN A 120 9.41 22.60 6.18
CA GLN A 120 7.98 22.51 5.92
C GLN A 120 7.51 23.55 4.89
N ASN A 121 7.97 24.79 4.98
CA ASN A 121 7.64 25.85 4.03
C ASN A 121 8.15 25.55 2.62
N ALA A 122 9.36 25.04 2.50
CA ALA A 122 9.96 24.61 1.24
C ALA A 122 9.20 23.44 0.59
N VAL A 123 8.84 22.43 1.40
CA VAL A 123 8.04 21.27 0.92
C VAL A 123 6.66 21.70 0.44
N ASN A 124 5.98 22.59 1.16
CA ASN A 124 4.67 23.11 0.73
C ASN A 124 4.76 23.83 -0.61
N ALA A 125 5.79 24.66 -0.82
CA ALA A 125 6.02 25.35 -2.09
C ALA A 125 6.34 24.35 -3.23
N SER A 126 7.16 23.33 -2.96
CA SER A 126 7.46 22.27 -3.92
C SER A 126 6.20 21.49 -4.31
N VAL A 127 5.37 21.09 -3.34
CA VAL A 127 4.11 20.37 -3.60
C VAL A 127 3.15 21.21 -4.43
N THR A 128 3.00 22.50 -4.12
CA THR A 128 2.17 23.41 -4.90
C THR A 128 2.66 23.51 -6.36
N ALA A 129 3.96 23.60 -6.56
CA ALA A 129 4.55 23.63 -7.90
C ALA A 129 4.41 22.29 -8.64
N LEU A 130 4.53 21.15 -7.94
CA LEU A 130 4.28 19.82 -8.52
C LEU A 130 2.84 19.72 -9.03
N GLN A 131 1.86 20.10 -8.20
CA GLN A 131 0.45 20.07 -8.57
C GLN A 131 0.13 21.00 -9.74
N ALA A 132 0.75 22.19 -9.80
CA ALA A 132 0.61 23.12 -10.91
C ALA A 132 1.18 22.57 -12.25
N ASN A 133 2.21 21.72 -12.17
CA ASN A 133 2.84 21.09 -13.34
C ASN A 133 2.16 19.75 -13.73
N SER A 134 1.23 19.25 -12.92
CA SER A 134 0.54 17.99 -13.16
C SER A 134 -0.36 18.07 -14.40
N LYS A 135 -0.34 16.99 -15.19
CA LYS A 135 -1.22 16.82 -16.35
C LYS A 135 -2.21 15.69 -16.07
N PRO A 136 -3.51 15.87 -16.34
CA PRO A 136 -4.49 14.79 -16.17
C PRO A 136 -4.12 13.56 -17.02
N VAL A 137 -4.32 12.39 -16.47
CA VAL A 137 -4.18 11.10 -17.14
C VAL A 137 -5.58 10.59 -17.44
N THR A 138 -5.97 10.59 -18.69
CA THR A 138 -7.36 10.29 -19.09
C THR A 138 -7.47 9.22 -20.17
N THR A 139 -6.37 8.92 -20.86
CA THR A 139 -6.36 7.92 -21.93
C THR A 139 -5.74 6.61 -21.49
N THR A 140 -6.20 5.49 -22.07
CA THR A 140 -5.62 4.16 -21.84
C THR A 140 -4.12 4.13 -22.15
N GLU A 141 -3.68 4.91 -23.17
CA GLU A 141 -2.27 5.02 -23.54
C GLU A 141 -1.43 5.73 -22.46
N ASP A 142 -1.95 6.79 -21.83
CA ASP A 142 -1.25 7.48 -20.74
C ASP A 142 -1.14 6.57 -19.51
N ILE A 143 -2.20 5.81 -19.19
CA ILE A 143 -2.19 4.80 -18.12
C ILE A 143 -1.13 3.74 -18.43
N ALA A 144 -1.09 3.22 -19.67
CA ALA A 144 -0.10 2.24 -20.08
C ALA A 144 1.34 2.75 -19.91
N ARG A 145 1.60 4.02 -20.27
CA ARG A 145 2.92 4.65 -20.09
C ARG A 145 3.34 4.71 -18.61
N VAL A 146 2.46 5.18 -17.75
CA VAL A 146 2.73 5.23 -16.29
C VAL A 146 3.00 3.83 -15.75
N ALA A 147 2.14 2.85 -16.07
CA ALA A 147 2.29 1.47 -15.63
C ALA A 147 3.58 0.81 -16.18
N THR A 148 3.97 1.12 -17.42
CA THR A 148 5.23 0.66 -18.04
C THR A 148 6.45 1.18 -17.28
N ILE A 149 6.45 2.46 -16.90
CA ILE A 149 7.58 3.04 -16.14
C ILE A 149 7.70 2.38 -14.76
N SER A 150 6.60 2.21 -14.05
CA SER A 150 6.60 1.60 -12.71
C SER A 150 6.96 0.11 -12.78
N SER A 151 6.40 -0.65 -13.75
CA SER A 151 6.71 -2.07 -13.91
C SER A 151 8.05 -2.35 -14.60
N ALA A 152 8.66 -1.34 -15.27
CA ALA A 152 9.79 -1.51 -16.19
C ALA A 152 9.54 -2.58 -17.28
N ASP A 153 8.26 -2.78 -17.67
CA ASP A 153 7.82 -3.79 -18.64
C ASP A 153 6.62 -3.28 -19.44
N GLU A 154 6.77 -3.19 -20.76
CA GLU A 154 5.76 -2.64 -21.66
C GLU A 154 4.52 -3.54 -21.78
N GLU A 155 4.71 -4.87 -21.73
CA GLU A 155 3.60 -5.82 -21.77
C GLU A 155 2.74 -5.73 -20.51
N MET A 156 3.37 -5.65 -19.34
CA MET A 156 2.68 -5.43 -18.07
C MET A 156 1.93 -4.11 -18.05
N GLY A 157 2.55 -3.02 -18.55
CA GLY A 157 1.90 -1.73 -18.67
C GLY A 157 0.62 -1.79 -19.50
N ARG A 158 0.65 -2.50 -20.63
CA ARG A 158 -0.52 -2.70 -21.49
C ARG A 158 -1.62 -3.54 -20.79
N ILE A 159 -1.26 -4.64 -20.13
CA ILE A 159 -2.22 -5.48 -19.41
C ILE A 159 -2.93 -4.70 -18.30
N ILE A 160 -2.21 -3.87 -17.55
CA ILE A 160 -2.79 -3.02 -16.50
C ILE A 160 -3.75 -1.99 -17.10
N ALA A 161 -3.35 -1.31 -18.17
CA ALA A 161 -4.20 -0.31 -18.83
C ALA A 161 -5.48 -0.93 -19.40
N GLU A 162 -5.38 -2.10 -20.05
CA GLU A 162 -6.54 -2.84 -20.53
C GLU A 162 -7.46 -3.30 -19.38
N ALA A 163 -6.88 -3.72 -18.25
CA ALA A 163 -7.66 -4.08 -17.08
C ALA A 163 -8.41 -2.87 -16.50
N MET A 164 -7.75 -1.70 -16.41
CA MET A 164 -8.37 -0.45 -15.96
C MET A 164 -9.47 0.04 -16.91
N GLU A 165 -9.33 -0.15 -18.21
CA GLU A 165 -10.34 0.21 -19.20
C GLU A 165 -11.59 -0.68 -19.11
N LYS A 166 -11.41 -1.97 -18.85
CA LYS A 166 -12.52 -2.95 -18.76
C LYS A 166 -13.38 -2.77 -17.52
N VAL A 167 -12.81 -2.27 -16.43
CA VAL A 167 -13.55 -1.95 -15.22
C VAL A 167 -13.84 -0.45 -15.19
N THR A 168 -14.98 -0.05 -14.64
CA THR A 168 -15.31 1.38 -14.49
C THR A 168 -14.31 2.08 -13.58
N ALA A 169 -14.35 3.43 -13.53
CA ALA A 169 -13.46 4.23 -12.68
C ALA A 169 -13.42 3.77 -11.21
N ASP A 170 -14.54 3.22 -10.70
CA ASP A 170 -14.68 2.65 -9.37
C ASP A 170 -14.41 1.12 -9.34
N GLY A 171 -13.98 0.55 -10.48
CA GLY A 171 -13.75 -0.88 -10.64
C GLY A 171 -12.53 -1.37 -9.87
N VAL A 172 -12.62 -2.60 -9.41
CA VAL A 172 -11.57 -3.25 -8.61
C VAL A 172 -10.69 -4.08 -9.51
N ILE A 173 -9.37 -3.98 -9.30
CA ILE A 173 -8.38 -4.83 -9.97
C ILE A 173 -7.61 -5.57 -8.88
N THR A 174 -7.57 -6.90 -9.00
CA THR A 174 -6.79 -7.79 -8.11
C THR A 174 -5.66 -8.45 -8.88
N VAL A 175 -4.59 -8.80 -8.17
CA VAL A 175 -3.44 -9.50 -8.73
C VAL A 175 -3.33 -10.86 -8.05
N GLU A 176 -3.37 -11.92 -8.83
CA GLU A 176 -3.33 -13.31 -8.37
C GLU A 176 -2.19 -14.08 -9.04
N GLU A 177 -1.79 -15.17 -8.39
CA GLU A 177 -0.79 -16.09 -8.95
C GLU A 177 -1.43 -17.05 -9.94
N SER A 178 -0.81 -17.22 -11.11
CA SER A 178 -1.25 -18.14 -12.14
C SER A 178 -0.49 -19.47 -12.06
N LYS A 179 -1.16 -20.55 -12.47
CA LYS A 179 -0.51 -21.86 -12.66
C LYS A 179 0.16 -22.02 -14.02
N VAL A 180 -0.07 -21.06 -14.92
CA VAL A 180 0.53 -21.04 -16.27
C VAL A 180 1.64 -20.02 -16.33
N ALA A 181 2.55 -20.15 -17.32
CA ALA A 181 3.76 -19.33 -17.38
C ALA A 181 3.56 -17.93 -17.94
N PHE A 182 2.39 -17.60 -18.47
CA PHE A 182 2.10 -16.28 -19.03
C PHE A 182 1.13 -15.49 -18.13
N THR A 183 1.21 -14.15 -18.22
CA THR A 183 0.34 -13.23 -17.49
C THR A 183 -0.85 -12.86 -18.36
N GLU A 184 -2.05 -12.88 -17.78
CA GLU A 184 -3.29 -12.53 -18.46
C GLU A 184 -4.24 -11.75 -17.55
N SER A 185 -5.20 -11.03 -18.15
CA SER A 185 -6.25 -10.34 -17.39
C SER A 185 -7.63 -10.82 -17.81
N GLU A 186 -8.48 -11.09 -16.84
CA GLU A 186 -9.90 -11.41 -17.04
C GLU A 186 -10.79 -10.51 -16.18
N VAL A 187 -12.05 -10.34 -16.59
CA VAL A 187 -13.06 -9.67 -15.76
C VAL A 187 -14.06 -10.72 -15.29
N VAL A 188 -14.28 -10.74 -13.99
CA VAL A 188 -15.21 -11.68 -13.33
C VAL A 188 -16.26 -10.92 -12.53
N GLU A 189 -17.36 -11.61 -12.20
CA GLU A 189 -18.37 -11.07 -11.30
C GLU A 189 -17.77 -10.86 -9.91
N GLY A 190 -17.95 -9.67 -9.34
CA GLY A 190 -17.37 -9.36 -8.04
C GLY A 190 -17.68 -7.95 -7.59
N MET A 191 -17.36 -7.64 -6.36
CA MET A 191 -17.52 -6.30 -5.79
C MET A 191 -16.55 -6.01 -4.65
N GLN A 192 -16.32 -4.73 -4.41
CA GLN A 192 -15.62 -4.23 -3.21
C GLN A 192 -16.58 -3.44 -2.34
N PHE A 193 -16.43 -3.57 -1.02
CA PHE A 193 -17.13 -2.70 -0.06
C PHE A 193 -16.18 -2.19 1.04
N ASP A 194 -16.51 -1.01 1.59
CA ASP A 194 -15.67 -0.24 2.49
C ASP A 194 -15.83 -0.70 3.96
N ARG A 195 -15.50 -1.94 4.23
CA ARG A 195 -15.38 -2.56 5.56
C ARG A 195 -14.41 -3.71 5.47
N GLY A 196 -13.51 -3.83 6.43
CA GLY A 196 -12.51 -4.88 6.46
C GLY A 196 -12.71 -5.86 7.62
N TYR A 197 -11.66 -6.63 7.90
CA TYR A 197 -11.69 -7.62 8.96
C TYR A 197 -11.89 -6.99 10.35
N ILE A 198 -12.56 -7.73 11.23
CA ILE A 198 -12.87 -7.27 12.59
C ILE A 198 -11.62 -7.27 13.49
N SER A 199 -10.67 -8.17 13.24
CA SER A 199 -9.46 -8.29 14.04
C SER A 199 -8.23 -8.54 13.17
N PRO A 200 -7.08 -7.88 13.45
CA PRO A 200 -5.81 -8.14 12.77
C PRO A 200 -5.32 -9.59 12.88
N TYR A 201 -5.75 -10.33 13.91
CA TYR A 201 -5.42 -11.76 14.07
C TYR A 201 -6.12 -12.66 13.05
N MET A 202 -7.01 -12.11 12.21
CA MET A 202 -7.67 -12.82 11.13
C MET A 202 -6.89 -12.83 9.82
N VAL A 203 -5.82 -12.07 9.72
CA VAL A 203 -4.98 -12.02 8.51
C VAL A 203 -4.37 -13.40 8.19
N THR A 204 -4.21 -13.68 6.91
CA THR A 204 -3.51 -14.87 6.40
C THR A 204 -2.13 -14.50 5.83
N ASP A 205 -1.98 -13.26 5.37
CA ASP A 205 -0.74 -12.63 4.94
C ASP A 205 -0.40 -11.50 5.92
N THR A 206 0.59 -11.74 6.78
CA THR A 206 1.01 -10.77 7.80
C THR A 206 1.83 -9.61 7.21
N ASP A 207 2.49 -9.82 6.08
CA ASP A 207 3.33 -8.80 5.45
C ASP A 207 2.47 -7.71 4.80
N LYS A 208 1.36 -8.13 4.17
CA LYS A 208 0.37 -7.24 3.56
C LYS A 208 -0.78 -6.87 4.49
N MET A 209 -0.87 -7.47 5.68
CA MET A 209 -2.00 -7.33 6.60
C MET A 209 -3.34 -7.63 5.93
N GLU A 210 -3.41 -8.70 5.17
CA GLU A 210 -4.59 -9.14 4.41
C GLU A 210 -5.04 -10.54 4.81
N ALA A 211 -6.34 -10.78 4.76
CA ALA A 211 -6.93 -12.11 4.86
C ALA A 211 -7.43 -12.54 3.49
N VAL A 212 -6.77 -13.51 2.86
CA VAL A 212 -7.14 -14.08 1.56
C VAL A 212 -7.72 -15.46 1.79
N ILE A 213 -8.97 -15.65 1.37
CA ILE A 213 -9.74 -16.88 1.54
C ILE A 213 -10.19 -17.37 0.17
N ASP A 214 -9.57 -18.45 -0.30
CA ASP A 214 -9.96 -19.13 -1.54
C ASP A 214 -11.08 -20.12 -1.26
N ASP A 215 -11.99 -20.31 -2.24
CA ASP A 215 -13.18 -21.18 -2.19
C ASP A 215 -14.04 -20.91 -0.95
N ALA A 216 -14.28 -19.61 -0.69
CA ALA A 216 -14.94 -19.13 0.50
C ALA A 216 -16.44 -19.46 0.50
N LEU A 217 -16.96 -19.91 1.65
CA LEU A 217 -18.38 -19.80 2.00
C LEU A 217 -18.62 -18.45 2.68
N LEU A 218 -19.76 -17.80 2.44
CA LEU A 218 -20.10 -16.52 3.03
C LEU A 218 -21.39 -16.64 3.85
N LEU A 219 -21.29 -16.42 5.17
CA LEU A 219 -22.44 -16.16 6.02
C LEU A 219 -22.72 -14.66 6.00
N ILE A 220 -23.89 -14.27 5.57
CA ILE A 220 -24.30 -12.87 5.41
C ILE A 220 -25.45 -12.56 6.36
N THR A 221 -25.25 -11.63 7.28
CA THR A 221 -26.27 -11.28 8.28
C THR A 221 -26.21 -9.81 8.69
N ASP A 222 -27.37 -9.24 8.98
CA ASP A 222 -27.49 -7.90 9.59
C ASP A 222 -27.41 -7.94 11.12
N LYS A 223 -27.30 -9.14 11.71
CA LYS A 223 -27.23 -9.34 13.15
C LYS A 223 -25.80 -9.17 13.67
N LYS A 224 -25.72 -8.83 14.96
CA LYS A 224 -24.50 -8.87 15.75
C LYS A 224 -24.31 -10.26 16.33
N ILE A 225 -23.11 -10.79 16.27
CA ILE A 225 -22.76 -12.12 16.79
C ILE A 225 -21.90 -11.95 18.04
N SER A 226 -22.47 -12.18 19.23
CA SER A 226 -21.77 -12.06 20.52
C SER A 226 -21.59 -13.41 21.20
N SER A 227 -22.49 -14.37 20.98
CA SER A 227 -22.44 -15.72 21.51
C SER A 227 -22.05 -16.72 20.42
N ILE A 228 -21.10 -17.60 20.73
CA ILE A 228 -20.70 -18.68 19.80
C ILE A 228 -21.84 -19.68 19.56
N GLN A 229 -22.74 -19.84 20.52
CA GLN A 229 -23.87 -20.76 20.44
C GLN A 229 -24.82 -20.45 19.28
N ASP A 230 -24.90 -19.15 18.87
CA ASP A 230 -25.76 -18.71 17.79
C ASP A 230 -25.31 -19.23 16.41
N ILE A 231 -24.03 -19.54 16.26
CA ILE A 231 -23.45 -20.00 14.99
C ILE A 231 -22.77 -21.39 15.11
N LEU A 232 -22.78 -22.00 16.29
CA LEU A 232 -22.08 -23.27 16.54
C LEU A 232 -22.56 -24.39 15.60
N PRO A 233 -23.87 -24.61 15.37
CA PRO A 233 -24.34 -25.66 14.47
C PRO A 233 -23.86 -25.47 13.02
N LEU A 234 -23.76 -24.22 12.58
CA LEU A 234 -23.23 -23.88 11.26
C LEU A 234 -21.72 -24.11 11.19
N LEU A 235 -20.96 -23.70 12.21
CA LEU A 235 -19.50 -23.90 12.25
C LEU A 235 -19.15 -25.39 12.21
N GLU A 236 -19.90 -26.25 12.91
CA GLU A 236 -19.72 -27.70 12.85
C GLU A 236 -19.91 -28.26 11.43
N GLN A 237 -20.93 -27.81 10.72
CA GLN A 237 -21.16 -28.19 9.33
C GLN A 237 -20.04 -27.71 8.40
N VAL A 238 -19.57 -26.46 8.58
CA VAL A 238 -18.46 -25.89 7.80
C VAL A 238 -17.16 -26.68 8.03
N ILE A 239 -16.85 -27.00 9.29
CA ILE A 239 -15.66 -27.79 9.65
C ILE A 239 -15.75 -29.19 9.02
N GLN A 240 -16.90 -29.85 9.08
CA GLN A 240 -17.11 -31.17 8.46
C GLN A 240 -16.96 -31.12 6.93
N SER A 241 -17.35 -30.01 6.29
CA SER A 241 -17.21 -29.83 4.83
C SER A 241 -15.76 -29.55 4.40
N GLY A 242 -14.87 -29.21 5.34
CA GLY A 242 -13.48 -28.79 5.05
C GLY A 242 -13.36 -27.46 4.31
N ARG A 243 -14.45 -26.69 4.18
CA ARG A 243 -14.44 -25.40 3.49
C ARG A 243 -14.10 -24.25 4.45
N LYS A 244 -13.67 -23.14 3.88
CA LYS A 244 -13.29 -21.92 4.61
C LYS A 244 -14.51 -21.00 4.70
N LEU A 245 -14.63 -20.23 5.79
CA LEU A 245 -15.79 -19.38 6.05
C LEU A 245 -15.40 -17.91 6.13
N VAL A 246 -16.19 -17.06 5.49
CA VAL A 246 -16.20 -15.62 5.70
C VAL A 246 -17.52 -15.23 6.33
N ILE A 247 -17.50 -14.52 7.45
CA ILE A 247 -18.70 -14.03 8.13
C ILE A 247 -18.81 -12.52 7.86
N VAL A 248 -19.86 -12.12 7.16
CA VAL A 248 -20.23 -10.71 6.96
C VAL A 248 -21.37 -10.40 7.92
N ALA A 249 -21.09 -9.69 9.01
CA ALA A 249 -22.04 -9.41 10.08
C ALA A 249 -21.99 -7.95 10.51
N GLU A 250 -23.03 -7.44 11.19
CA GLU A 250 -22.98 -6.10 11.78
C GLU A 250 -21.75 -5.92 12.67
N ASP A 251 -21.50 -6.88 13.56
CA ASP A 251 -20.27 -7.01 14.33
C ASP A 251 -20.13 -8.47 14.83
N VAL A 252 -18.91 -8.88 15.14
CA VAL A 252 -18.62 -10.12 15.85
C VAL A 252 -17.75 -9.78 17.04
N GLU A 253 -18.22 -10.05 18.25
CA GLU A 253 -17.54 -9.61 19.47
C GLU A 253 -17.60 -10.64 20.60
N GLY A 254 -17.01 -10.31 21.73
CA GLY A 254 -17.09 -11.06 22.99
C GLY A 254 -16.59 -12.50 22.85
N GLU A 255 -17.42 -13.45 23.35
CA GLU A 255 -17.12 -14.87 23.36
C GLU A 255 -17.01 -15.45 21.95
N ALA A 256 -17.88 -15.03 21.03
CA ALA A 256 -17.89 -15.52 19.65
C ALA A 256 -16.56 -15.19 18.94
N LEU A 257 -16.12 -13.93 19.00
CA LEU A 257 -14.85 -13.51 18.41
C LEU A 257 -13.65 -14.25 19.00
N SER A 258 -13.59 -14.35 20.33
CA SER A 258 -12.48 -15.00 21.03
C SER A 258 -12.39 -16.48 20.66
N THR A 259 -13.52 -17.17 20.58
CA THR A 259 -13.59 -18.60 20.23
C THR A 259 -13.18 -18.83 18.77
N ILE A 260 -13.65 -18.00 17.84
CA ILE A 260 -13.27 -18.08 16.41
C ILE A 260 -11.76 -17.89 16.26
N LEU A 261 -11.20 -16.84 16.89
CA LEU A 261 -9.76 -16.55 16.81
C LEU A 261 -8.92 -17.68 17.39
N LEU A 262 -9.31 -18.23 18.54
CA LEU A 262 -8.58 -19.32 19.17
C LEU A 262 -8.55 -20.58 18.30
N ASN A 263 -9.68 -20.94 17.67
CA ASN A 263 -9.77 -22.11 16.79
C ASN A 263 -9.01 -21.89 15.48
N LYS A 264 -9.05 -20.66 14.90
CA LYS A 264 -8.22 -20.29 13.75
C LYS A 264 -6.72 -20.43 14.08
N LEU A 265 -6.27 -19.89 15.23
CA LEU A 265 -4.87 -19.98 15.65
C LEU A 265 -4.41 -21.42 15.91
N ARG A 266 -5.33 -22.29 16.33
CA ARG A 266 -5.08 -23.74 16.49
C ARG A 266 -5.13 -24.52 15.17
N GLY A 267 -5.46 -23.87 14.06
CA GLY A 267 -5.57 -24.52 12.75
C GLY A 267 -6.79 -25.45 12.61
N VAL A 268 -7.79 -25.36 13.48
CA VAL A 268 -8.99 -26.21 13.44
C VAL A 268 -9.83 -25.88 12.22
N PHE A 269 -10.01 -24.59 11.91
CA PHE A 269 -10.67 -24.12 10.70
C PHE A 269 -10.22 -22.70 10.33
N THR A 270 -10.41 -22.35 9.06
CA THR A 270 -10.10 -21.01 8.55
C THR A 270 -11.39 -20.20 8.50
N CYS A 271 -11.42 -19.11 9.28
CA CYS A 271 -12.56 -18.19 9.31
C CYS A 271 -12.06 -16.75 9.37
N VAL A 272 -12.72 -15.87 8.62
CA VAL A 272 -12.52 -14.42 8.66
C VAL A 272 -13.86 -13.74 8.90
N CYS A 273 -13.89 -12.82 9.86
CA CYS A 273 -15.07 -12.01 10.13
C CYS A 273 -14.83 -10.59 9.63
N VAL A 274 -15.75 -10.08 8.84
CA VAL A 274 -15.73 -8.71 8.30
C VAL A 274 -16.98 -7.97 8.73
N LYS A 275 -16.88 -6.65 8.89
CA LYS A 275 -18.04 -5.83 9.21
C LYS A 275 -18.92 -5.63 7.98
N ALA A 276 -20.24 -5.72 8.18
CA ALA A 276 -21.21 -5.42 7.14
C ALA A 276 -21.12 -3.95 6.69
N PRO A 277 -21.16 -3.67 5.38
CA PRO A 277 -21.13 -2.32 4.87
C PRO A 277 -22.42 -1.53 5.18
N GLY A 278 -22.30 -0.21 5.27
CA GLY A 278 -23.43 0.68 5.49
C GLY A 278 -24.01 0.66 6.90
N PHE A 279 -25.14 1.35 7.08
CA PHE A 279 -25.88 1.46 8.34
C PHE A 279 -27.39 1.46 8.06
N GLY A 280 -28.19 0.96 9.01
CA GLY A 280 -29.66 0.93 8.91
C GLY A 280 -30.16 0.22 7.64
N ASP A 281 -31.14 0.79 6.95
CA ASP A 281 -31.72 0.18 5.75
C ASP A 281 -30.72 0.03 4.60
N ARG A 282 -29.75 0.94 4.49
CA ARG A 282 -28.68 0.81 3.49
C ARG A 282 -27.83 -0.43 3.72
N ARG A 283 -27.56 -0.81 4.97
CA ARG A 283 -26.84 -2.05 5.29
C ARG A 283 -27.59 -3.25 4.75
N LYS A 284 -28.91 -3.32 4.96
CA LYS A 284 -29.76 -4.41 4.48
C LYS A 284 -29.68 -4.54 2.95
N GLU A 285 -29.79 -3.42 2.25
CA GLU A 285 -29.70 -3.37 0.81
C GLU A 285 -28.31 -3.81 0.28
N MET A 286 -27.21 -3.39 0.92
CA MET A 286 -25.85 -3.80 0.55
C MET A 286 -25.61 -5.29 0.87
N LEU A 287 -26.13 -5.80 1.98
CA LEU A 287 -26.07 -7.23 2.30
C LEU A 287 -26.85 -8.06 1.26
N GLN A 288 -27.99 -7.56 0.77
CA GLN A 288 -28.75 -8.20 -0.29
C GLN A 288 -27.97 -8.20 -1.62
N ASP A 289 -27.23 -7.12 -1.93
CA ASP A 289 -26.38 -7.08 -3.11
C ASP A 289 -25.26 -8.14 -3.03
N ILE A 290 -24.63 -8.29 -1.84
CA ILE A 290 -23.63 -9.34 -1.58
C ILE A 290 -24.25 -10.74 -1.69
N ALA A 291 -25.45 -10.94 -1.17
CA ALA A 291 -26.15 -12.23 -1.24
C ALA A 291 -26.46 -12.63 -2.69
N VAL A 292 -26.99 -11.70 -3.49
CA VAL A 292 -27.26 -11.94 -4.91
C VAL A 292 -25.97 -12.25 -5.67
N LEU A 293 -24.88 -11.50 -5.41
CA LEU A 293 -23.59 -11.71 -6.04
C LEU A 293 -22.99 -13.09 -5.73
N THR A 294 -23.19 -13.59 -4.52
CA THR A 294 -22.56 -14.83 -4.03
C THR A 294 -23.50 -16.05 -4.06
N GLY A 295 -24.76 -15.84 -4.47
CA GLY A 295 -25.78 -16.90 -4.51
C GLY A 295 -26.23 -17.38 -3.14
N GLY A 296 -26.10 -16.54 -2.10
CA GLY A 296 -26.53 -16.82 -0.74
C GLY A 296 -27.81 -16.10 -0.33
N GLU A 297 -28.17 -16.25 0.93
CA GLU A 297 -29.30 -15.57 1.56
C GLU A 297 -28.82 -14.67 2.71
N VAL A 298 -29.51 -13.53 2.91
CA VAL A 298 -29.26 -12.69 4.09
C VAL A 298 -29.98 -13.26 5.28
N ILE A 299 -29.27 -13.66 6.30
CA ILE A 299 -29.85 -14.18 7.55
C ILE A 299 -30.28 -13.00 8.40
N THR A 300 -31.57 -12.65 8.32
CA THR A 300 -32.17 -11.50 8.99
C THR A 300 -33.50 -11.84 9.66
N ALA A 301 -33.82 -11.16 10.74
CA ALA A 301 -35.07 -11.29 11.44
C ALA A 301 -36.27 -10.86 10.57
N ASP A 302 -36.07 -9.94 9.64
CA ASP A 302 -37.12 -9.46 8.73
C ASP A 302 -37.66 -10.58 7.81
N LEU A 303 -36.82 -11.58 7.51
CA LEU A 303 -37.22 -12.79 6.76
C LEU A 303 -37.57 -13.96 7.68
N GLY A 304 -37.58 -13.77 8.99
CA GLY A 304 -37.84 -14.84 9.96
C GLY A 304 -36.69 -15.85 10.10
N LEU A 305 -35.47 -15.50 9.62
CA LEU A 305 -34.29 -16.36 9.66
C LEU A 305 -33.48 -16.11 10.94
N GLU A 306 -33.06 -17.18 11.59
CA GLU A 306 -32.20 -17.11 12.78
C GLU A 306 -30.84 -17.77 12.51
N LEU A 307 -29.77 -17.20 13.10
CA LEU A 307 -28.40 -17.69 12.94
C LEU A 307 -28.23 -19.15 13.35
N LYS A 308 -28.92 -19.57 14.45
CA LYS A 308 -28.85 -20.95 14.96
C LYS A 308 -29.42 -22.00 14.01
N ASP A 309 -30.37 -21.60 13.13
CA ASP A 309 -31.06 -22.48 12.20
C ASP A 309 -30.48 -22.45 10.79
N THR A 310 -29.39 -21.65 10.58
CA THR A 310 -28.75 -21.48 9.28
C THR A 310 -28.11 -22.77 8.76
N GLN A 311 -28.37 -23.09 7.50
CA GLN A 311 -27.87 -24.26 6.78
C GLN A 311 -26.79 -23.87 5.76
N LEU A 312 -25.89 -24.80 5.39
CA LEU A 312 -24.87 -24.58 4.36
C LEU A 312 -25.46 -24.13 3.01
N SER A 313 -26.67 -24.55 2.66
CA SER A 313 -27.33 -24.15 1.41
C SER A 313 -27.74 -22.68 1.34
N GLN A 314 -27.82 -22.00 2.47
CA GLN A 314 -28.12 -20.57 2.56
C GLN A 314 -26.90 -19.70 2.50
N LEU A 315 -25.69 -20.29 2.61
CA LEU A 315 -24.45 -19.56 2.49
C LEU A 315 -24.16 -19.19 1.04
N GLY A 316 -23.70 -17.97 0.84
CA GLY A 316 -23.09 -17.58 -0.41
C GLY A 316 -21.74 -18.28 -0.63
N SER A 317 -21.23 -18.25 -1.85
CA SER A 317 -19.87 -18.69 -2.13
C SER A 317 -19.18 -17.80 -3.15
N ALA A 318 -17.84 -17.74 -3.07
CA ALA A 318 -17.02 -17.02 -4.01
C ALA A 318 -15.69 -17.75 -4.20
N ARG A 319 -15.10 -17.61 -5.37
CA ARG A 319 -13.77 -18.18 -5.66
C ARG A 319 -12.72 -17.64 -4.72
N GLN A 320 -12.76 -16.34 -4.42
CA GLN A 320 -11.84 -15.72 -3.45
C GLN A 320 -12.51 -14.56 -2.73
N VAL A 321 -12.20 -14.40 -1.44
CA VAL A 321 -12.50 -13.19 -0.67
C VAL A 321 -11.21 -12.65 -0.09
N LYS A 322 -10.93 -11.37 -0.35
CA LYS A 322 -9.76 -10.65 0.16
C LYS A 322 -10.22 -9.55 1.10
N ALA A 323 -9.97 -9.70 2.40
CA ALA A 323 -10.31 -8.71 3.41
C ALA A 323 -9.05 -7.99 3.90
N GLN A 324 -9.07 -6.67 3.80
CA GLN A 324 -8.05 -5.75 4.32
C GLN A 324 -8.60 -5.04 5.58
N LYS A 325 -7.87 -4.09 6.12
CA LYS A 325 -8.29 -3.33 7.30
C LYS A 325 -9.56 -2.50 7.06
N GLU A 326 -9.64 -1.85 5.91
CA GLU A 326 -10.69 -0.87 5.59
C GLU A 326 -11.68 -1.34 4.50
N ASN A 327 -11.34 -2.38 3.77
CA ASN A 327 -12.17 -2.88 2.66
C ASN A 327 -12.17 -4.41 2.56
N THR A 328 -13.17 -4.93 1.83
CA THR A 328 -13.27 -6.36 1.47
C THR A 328 -13.66 -6.47 0.00
N ILE A 329 -12.96 -7.33 -0.72
CA ILE A 329 -13.17 -7.63 -2.14
C ILE A 329 -13.69 -9.06 -2.25
N ILE A 330 -14.80 -9.24 -2.95
CA ILE A 330 -15.35 -10.54 -3.33
C ILE A 330 -15.03 -10.72 -4.81
N VAL A 331 -14.36 -11.80 -5.16
CA VAL A 331 -13.94 -12.13 -6.52
C VAL A 331 -14.64 -13.39 -6.97
N ASP A 332 -15.29 -13.30 -8.13
CA ASP A 332 -15.96 -14.43 -8.78
C ASP A 332 -16.99 -15.08 -7.84
N GLY A 333 -18.01 -14.29 -7.52
CA GLY A 333 -19.17 -14.76 -6.73
C GLY A 333 -20.01 -15.76 -7.51
N ALA A 334 -20.53 -16.78 -6.82
CA ALA A 334 -21.30 -17.86 -7.44
C ALA A 334 -22.79 -17.53 -7.68
N GLY A 335 -23.16 -16.25 -7.65
CA GLY A 335 -24.51 -15.79 -7.95
C GLY A 335 -24.92 -16.03 -9.40
N GLU A 336 -26.20 -16.28 -9.63
CA GLU A 336 -26.77 -16.43 -10.97
C GLU A 336 -26.67 -15.08 -11.72
N LYS A 337 -26.11 -15.07 -12.94
CA LYS A 337 -25.96 -13.86 -13.75
C LYS A 337 -27.25 -13.12 -14.00
N ASP A 338 -28.33 -13.87 -14.22
CA ASP A 338 -29.68 -13.30 -14.44
C ASP A 338 -30.21 -12.62 -13.17
N ALA A 339 -29.93 -13.17 -11.97
CA ALA A 339 -30.28 -12.55 -10.70
C ALA A 339 -29.49 -11.27 -10.44
N ILE A 340 -28.19 -11.27 -10.75
CA ILE A 340 -27.34 -10.08 -10.67
C ILE A 340 -27.84 -8.99 -11.64
N ALA A 341 -28.13 -9.35 -12.89
CA ALA A 341 -28.67 -8.43 -13.88
C ALA A 341 -30.05 -7.85 -13.48
N ALA A 342 -30.91 -8.65 -12.90
CA ALA A 342 -32.19 -8.19 -12.36
C ALA A 342 -32.00 -7.22 -11.20
N ARG A 343 -31.04 -7.48 -10.29
CA ARG A 343 -30.70 -6.57 -9.18
C ARG A 343 -30.14 -5.25 -9.67
N VAL A 344 -29.26 -5.27 -10.67
CA VAL A 344 -28.74 -4.07 -11.35
C VAL A 344 -29.88 -3.24 -11.97
N ALA A 345 -30.81 -3.89 -12.65
CA ALA A 345 -31.99 -3.22 -13.23
C ALA A 345 -32.86 -2.57 -12.15
N GLN A 346 -33.10 -3.27 -11.03
CA GLN A 346 -33.85 -2.74 -9.88
C GLN A 346 -33.18 -1.46 -9.31
N ILE A 347 -31.86 -1.46 -9.12
CA ILE A 347 -31.13 -0.28 -8.62
C ILE A 347 -31.23 0.88 -9.62
N ARG A 348 -31.15 0.62 -10.93
CA ARG A 348 -31.34 1.67 -11.97
C ARG A 348 -32.73 2.31 -11.88
N THR A 349 -33.78 1.52 -11.73
CA THR A 349 -35.12 2.05 -11.51
C THR A 349 -35.21 2.90 -10.25
N GLN A 350 -34.59 2.46 -9.15
CA GLN A 350 -34.55 3.27 -7.92
C GLN A 350 -33.81 4.61 -8.12
N ILE A 351 -32.77 4.67 -8.96
CA ILE A 351 -32.05 5.91 -9.30
C ILE A 351 -32.97 6.88 -10.07
N GLU A 352 -33.81 6.35 -10.98
CA GLU A 352 -34.76 7.15 -11.76
C GLU A 352 -35.91 7.69 -10.89
N ASP A 353 -36.39 6.88 -9.96
CA ASP A 353 -37.54 7.21 -9.11
C ASP A 353 -37.21 8.13 -7.93
N THR A 354 -35.93 8.19 -7.49
CA THR A 354 -35.55 8.99 -6.33
C THR A 354 -35.51 10.49 -6.63
N THR A 355 -36.10 11.27 -5.74
CA THR A 355 -36.06 12.75 -5.79
C THR A 355 -34.94 13.36 -4.96
N SER A 356 -34.26 12.57 -4.15
CA SER A 356 -33.15 12.98 -3.28
C SER A 356 -31.82 12.85 -4.02
N ASP A 357 -31.08 13.95 -4.20
CA ASP A 357 -29.78 13.92 -4.84
C ASP A 357 -28.77 13.08 -4.06
N PHE A 358 -28.83 13.11 -2.73
CA PHE A 358 -27.99 12.29 -1.85
C PHE A 358 -28.29 10.78 -2.01
N ASP A 359 -29.57 10.39 -2.07
CA ASP A 359 -29.92 8.99 -2.27
C ASP A 359 -29.59 8.54 -3.68
N ARG A 360 -29.74 9.40 -4.67
CA ARG A 360 -29.31 9.14 -6.06
C ARG A 360 -27.81 8.86 -6.12
N GLU A 361 -26.97 9.68 -5.48
CA GLU A 361 -25.52 9.45 -5.41
C GLU A 361 -25.19 8.08 -4.78
N LYS A 362 -25.84 7.74 -3.67
CA LYS A 362 -25.61 6.44 -2.99
C LYS A 362 -26.13 5.24 -3.76
N LEU A 363 -27.20 5.38 -4.51
CA LEU A 363 -27.66 4.33 -5.42
C LEU A 363 -26.72 4.16 -6.62
N GLN A 364 -26.18 5.26 -7.15
CA GLN A 364 -25.16 5.21 -8.21
C GLN A 364 -23.89 4.52 -7.73
N GLU A 365 -23.42 4.81 -6.52
CA GLU A 365 -22.28 4.12 -5.89
C GLU A 365 -22.54 2.59 -5.78
N ARG A 366 -23.70 2.18 -5.31
CA ARG A 366 -24.10 0.76 -5.25
C ARG A 366 -24.13 0.12 -6.62
N LEU A 367 -24.71 0.80 -7.60
CA LEU A 367 -24.79 0.33 -8.98
C LEU A 367 -23.38 0.10 -9.54
N ALA A 368 -22.48 1.05 -9.37
CA ALA A 368 -21.09 0.95 -9.83
C ALA A 368 -20.37 -0.26 -9.20
N LYS A 369 -20.51 -0.44 -7.88
CA LYS A 369 -19.91 -1.58 -7.15
C LYS A 369 -20.44 -2.94 -7.61
N LEU A 370 -21.72 -3.08 -7.94
CA LEU A 370 -22.33 -4.35 -8.35
C LEU A 370 -22.14 -4.63 -9.85
N SER A 371 -22.16 -3.60 -10.71
CA SER A 371 -22.08 -3.76 -12.16
C SER A 371 -20.67 -3.68 -12.73
N GLY A 372 -19.70 -3.17 -11.96
CA GLY A 372 -18.33 -2.93 -12.42
C GLY A 372 -17.50 -4.21 -12.56
N GLY A 373 -17.86 -5.29 -11.89
CA GLY A 373 -17.05 -6.50 -11.83
C GLY A 373 -15.70 -6.30 -11.13
N VAL A 374 -14.86 -7.32 -11.18
CA VAL A 374 -13.49 -7.30 -10.72
C VAL A 374 -12.57 -7.74 -11.85
N ALA A 375 -11.60 -6.92 -12.24
CA ALA A 375 -10.54 -7.37 -13.13
C ALA A 375 -9.50 -8.15 -12.32
N VAL A 376 -9.16 -9.34 -12.80
CA VAL A 376 -8.16 -10.21 -12.18
C VAL A 376 -6.98 -10.30 -13.11
N ILE A 377 -5.80 -9.82 -12.65
CA ILE A 377 -4.53 -10.00 -13.35
C ILE A 377 -3.88 -11.26 -12.77
N LYS A 378 -3.84 -12.32 -13.57
CA LYS A 378 -3.21 -13.60 -13.23
C LYS A 378 -1.75 -13.58 -13.67
N VAL A 379 -0.84 -13.55 -12.70
CA VAL A 379 0.60 -13.43 -12.95
C VAL A 379 1.22 -14.78 -13.13
N GLY A 380 1.80 -15.03 -14.30
CA GLY A 380 2.50 -16.26 -14.62
C GLY A 380 4.01 -16.08 -14.77
N ALA A 381 4.76 -17.09 -14.35
CA ALA A 381 6.21 -17.17 -14.53
C ALA A 381 6.70 -18.63 -14.52
N ALA A 382 7.94 -18.83 -14.95
CA ALA A 382 8.55 -20.16 -14.98
C ALA A 382 8.95 -20.70 -13.59
N THR A 383 9.23 -19.79 -12.65
CA THR A 383 9.63 -20.11 -11.26
C THR A 383 8.83 -19.33 -10.25
N GLU A 384 8.68 -19.88 -9.05
CA GLU A 384 7.97 -19.20 -7.93
C GLU A 384 8.64 -17.88 -7.55
N THR A 385 9.97 -17.80 -7.56
CA THR A 385 10.72 -16.58 -7.25
C THR A 385 10.44 -15.48 -8.28
N GLU A 386 10.45 -15.81 -9.58
CA GLU A 386 10.11 -14.87 -10.66
C GLU A 386 8.64 -14.44 -10.57
N MET A 387 7.74 -15.35 -10.27
CA MET A 387 6.31 -15.06 -10.14
C MET A 387 6.04 -14.05 -9.00
N LYS A 388 6.65 -14.26 -7.84
CA LYS A 388 6.53 -13.34 -6.69
C LYS A 388 7.09 -11.94 -7.02
N GLU A 389 8.24 -11.87 -7.70
CA GLU A 389 8.84 -10.62 -8.13
C GLU A 389 7.92 -9.88 -9.13
N LYS A 390 7.44 -10.59 -10.17
CA LYS A 390 6.50 -10.02 -11.14
C LYS A 390 5.20 -9.54 -10.49
N LYS A 391 4.68 -10.30 -9.54
CA LYS A 391 3.45 -9.93 -8.81
C LYS A 391 3.61 -8.62 -8.05
N LEU A 392 4.69 -8.46 -7.27
CA LEU A 392 4.98 -7.22 -6.55
C LEU A 392 5.09 -6.04 -7.53
N ARG A 393 5.80 -6.21 -8.63
CA ARG A 393 5.98 -5.19 -9.65
C ARG A 393 4.67 -4.78 -10.33
N ILE A 394 3.76 -5.73 -10.59
CA ILE A 394 2.42 -5.44 -11.14
C ILE A 394 1.57 -4.71 -10.10
N GLU A 395 1.64 -5.07 -8.82
CA GLU A 395 0.92 -4.40 -7.74
C GLU A 395 1.35 -2.93 -7.61
N ASP A 396 2.65 -2.66 -7.67
CA ASP A 396 3.20 -1.30 -7.66
C ASP A 396 2.75 -0.50 -8.89
N ALA A 397 2.85 -1.09 -10.08
CA ALA A 397 2.45 -0.45 -11.32
C ALA A 397 0.94 -0.17 -11.39
N LEU A 398 0.11 -1.05 -10.84
CA LEU A 398 -1.33 -0.83 -10.70
C LEU A 398 -1.63 0.34 -9.75
N SER A 399 -0.91 0.40 -8.63
CA SER A 399 -1.05 1.49 -7.65
C SER A 399 -0.58 2.83 -8.24
N ALA A 400 0.53 2.83 -8.99
CA ALA A 400 1.01 4.00 -9.72
C ALA A 400 0.01 4.48 -10.78
N ALA A 401 -0.60 3.55 -11.54
CA ALA A 401 -1.61 3.88 -12.53
C ALA A 401 -2.87 4.50 -11.89
N LYS A 402 -3.34 3.97 -10.76
CA LYS A 402 -4.45 4.54 -9.98
C LYS A 402 -4.09 5.93 -9.45
N ALA A 403 -2.90 6.10 -8.87
CA ALA A 403 -2.43 7.38 -8.37
C ALA A 403 -2.33 8.45 -9.47
N ALA A 404 -1.92 8.05 -10.69
CA ALA A 404 -1.88 8.94 -11.84
C ALA A 404 -3.28 9.31 -12.36
N TYR A 405 -4.22 8.39 -12.31
CA TYR A 405 -5.62 8.67 -12.65
C TYR A 405 -6.24 9.67 -11.67
N GLU A 406 -5.93 9.56 -10.37
CA GLU A 406 -6.48 10.43 -9.32
C GLU A 406 -5.91 11.86 -9.34
N GLU A 407 -4.60 12.04 -9.49
CA GLU A 407 -3.93 13.34 -9.34
C GLU A 407 -3.12 13.78 -10.58
N GLY A 408 -3.21 13.02 -11.67
CA GLY A 408 -2.43 13.30 -12.87
C GLY A 408 -0.98 12.82 -12.78
N SER A 409 -0.21 13.16 -13.79
CA SER A 409 1.20 12.79 -13.95
C SER A 409 2.10 14.01 -14.18
N VAL A 410 3.35 13.85 -13.82
CA VAL A 410 4.45 14.79 -14.00
C VAL A 410 5.62 14.13 -14.74
N ALA A 411 6.62 14.91 -15.14
CA ALA A 411 7.83 14.38 -15.74
C ALA A 411 8.57 13.44 -14.78
N GLY A 412 8.81 12.20 -15.21
CA GLY A 412 9.43 11.17 -14.38
C GLY A 412 10.96 11.31 -14.25
N GLY A 413 11.58 10.28 -13.68
CA GLY A 413 13.05 10.21 -13.55
C GLY A 413 13.67 11.24 -12.61
N GLY A 414 12.92 11.75 -11.63
CA GLY A 414 13.36 12.78 -10.69
C GLY A 414 13.28 14.22 -11.23
N VAL A 415 12.90 14.40 -12.50
CA VAL A 415 12.83 15.72 -13.16
C VAL A 415 11.73 16.59 -12.55
N ALA A 416 10.60 16.01 -12.14
CA ALA A 416 9.51 16.76 -11.53
C ALA A 416 9.95 17.54 -10.29
N LEU A 417 10.78 16.92 -9.44
CA LEU A 417 11.32 17.58 -8.23
C LEU A 417 12.30 18.70 -8.61
N LEU A 418 13.15 18.52 -9.60
CA LEU A 418 14.03 19.58 -10.10
C LEU A 418 13.24 20.78 -10.62
N ASN A 419 12.11 20.54 -11.30
CA ASN A 419 11.24 21.60 -11.82
C ASN A 419 10.62 22.48 -10.72
N THR A 420 10.59 22.00 -9.45
CA THR A 420 10.09 22.78 -8.30
C THR A 420 11.15 23.66 -7.64
N ILE A 421 12.42 23.51 -7.98
CA ILE A 421 13.55 24.27 -7.38
C ILE A 421 13.32 25.77 -7.49
N GLY A 422 12.76 26.26 -8.59
CA GLY A 422 12.45 27.66 -8.78
C GLY A 422 11.48 28.21 -7.73
N ALA A 423 10.41 27.47 -7.45
CA ALA A 423 9.42 27.84 -6.42
C ALA A 423 10.03 27.81 -5.00
N VAL A 424 10.88 26.85 -4.72
CA VAL A 424 11.55 26.75 -3.41
C VAL A 424 12.63 27.86 -3.25
N LYS A 425 13.32 28.25 -4.32
CA LYS A 425 14.23 29.42 -4.30
C LYS A 425 13.51 30.71 -3.97
N ALA A 426 12.29 30.92 -4.50
CA ALA A 426 11.49 32.08 -4.16
C ALA A 426 11.14 32.11 -2.65
N VAL A 427 10.88 30.97 -2.02
CA VAL A 427 10.70 30.87 -0.57
C VAL A 427 11.98 31.25 0.17
N LEU A 428 13.16 30.77 -0.32
CA LEU A 428 14.44 31.11 0.28
C LEU A 428 14.71 32.61 0.28
N GLU A 429 14.41 33.28 -0.83
CA GLU A 429 14.57 34.73 -0.99
C GLU A 429 13.62 35.53 -0.08
N GLY A 430 12.38 35.05 0.09
CA GLY A 430 11.37 35.71 0.93
C GLY A 430 11.50 35.41 2.44
N THR A 431 12.33 34.46 2.84
CA THR A 431 12.58 34.11 4.24
C THR A 431 13.61 35.07 4.84
N GLU A 432 13.41 35.56 6.07
CA GLU A 432 14.35 36.46 6.75
C GLU A 432 15.27 35.72 7.72
N ASP A 433 14.72 34.79 8.51
CA ASP A 433 15.41 34.04 9.55
C ASP A 433 16.49 33.11 8.97
N ALA A 434 17.68 33.13 9.53
CA ALA A 434 18.85 32.37 9.01
C ALA A 434 18.69 30.86 9.17
N ASP A 435 18.12 30.39 10.28
CA ASP A 435 17.90 28.97 10.52
C ASP A 435 16.75 28.43 9.65
N GLU A 436 15.73 29.26 9.41
CA GLU A 436 14.65 28.93 8.49
C GLU A 436 15.17 28.84 7.03
N LYS A 437 16.02 29.79 6.60
CA LYS A 437 16.75 29.69 5.30
C LYS A 437 17.55 28.41 5.18
N THR A 438 18.18 27.98 6.27
CA THR A 438 18.91 26.72 6.33
C THR A 438 17.97 25.55 6.05
N GLY A 439 16.77 25.54 6.66
CA GLY A 439 15.74 24.51 6.38
C GLY A 439 15.31 24.47 4.92
N VAL A 440 15.09 25.64 4.29
CA VAL A 440 14.77 25.72 2.85
C VAL A 440 15.91 25.21 1.99
N SER A 441 17.15 25.54 2.35
CA SER A 441 18.37 25.13 1.61
C SER A 441 18.60 23.61 1.67
N ILE A 442 18.24 22.97 2.80
CA ILE A 442 18.26 21.51 2.95
C ILE A 442 17.33 20.85 1.92
N VAL A 443 16.11 21.37 1.79
CA VAL A 443 15.15 20.85 0.82
C VAL A 443 15.64 21.04 -0.62
N LEU A 444 16.19 22.22 -0.95
CA LEU A 444 16.76 22.47 -2.30
C LEU A 444 17.78 21.40 -2.71
N LYS A 445 18.65 21.00 -1.78
CA LYS A 445 19.62 19.92 -2.04
C LYS A 445 18.92 18.55 -2.15
N GLY A 446 17.94 18.30 -1.29
CA GLY A 446 17.17 17.04 -1.29
C GLY A 446 16.42 16.81 -2.62
N LEU A 447 15.92 17.87 -3.25
CA LEU A 447 15.18 17.78 -4.53
C LEU A 447 16.03 17.27 -5.70
N GLU A 448 17.35 17.37 -5.62
CA GLU A 448 18.28 16.86 -6.64
C GLU A 448 18.58 15.36 -6.48
N GLU A 449 18.45 14.82 -5.26
CA GLU A 449 18.95 13.49 -4.91
C GLU A 449 18.29 12.33 -5.70
N PRO A 450 16.98 12.31 -5.99
CA PRO A 450 16.41 11.22 -6.78
C PRO A 450 17.04 11.09 -8.17
N LEU A 451 17.19 12.17 -8.91
CA LEU A 451 17.86 12.15 -10.22
C LEU A 451 19.34 11.80 -10.08
N ARG A 452 20.02 12.35 -9.07
CA ARG A 452 21.43 12.05 -8.77
C ARG A 452 21.64 10.56 -8.50
N GLN A 453 20.74 9.93 -7.74
CA GLN A 453 20.82 8.50 -7.44
C GLN A 453 20.53 7.63 -8.67
N ILE A 454 19.57 8.02 -9.51
CA ILE A 454 19.30 7.31 -10.78
C ILE A 454 20.56 7.36 -11.68
N ALA A 455 21.19 8.53 -11.79
CA ALA A 455 22.44 8.69 -12.53
C ALA A 455 23.55 7.79 -11.98
N LEU A 456 23.73 7.78 -10.65
CA LEU A 456 24.73 6.94 -9.97
C LEU A 456 24.48 5.44 -10.24
N ASN A 457 23.23 4.98 -10.16
CA ASN A 457 22.86 3.60 -10.45
C ASN A 457 23.11 3.25 -11.92
N ALA A 458 23.06 4.25 -12.81
CA ALA A 458 23.40 4.11 -14.23
C ALA A 458 24.91 4.21 -14.53
N GLY A 459 25.73 4.50 -13.52
CA GLY A 459 27.17 4.69 -13.69
C GLY A 459 27.57 6.05 -14.28
N LEU A 460 26.69 7.05 -14.15
CA LEU A 460 26.87 8.40 -14.70
C LEU A 460 27.03 9.44 -13.59
N GLU A 461 27.64 10.60 -13.94
CA GLU A 461 27.82 11.72 -13.00
C GLU A 461 26.55 12.61 -12.95
N GLY A 462 25.77 12.46 -11.88
CA GLY A 462 24.49 13.14 -11.71
C GLY A 462 24.60 14.67 -11.70
N SER A 463 25.68 15.24 -11.19
CA SER A 463 25.87 16.71 -11.12
C SER A 463 25.92 17.35 -12.51
N VAL A 464 26.54 16.68 -13.49
CA VAL A 464 26.62 17.16 -14.87
C VAL A 464 25.23 17.17 -15.50
N ILE A 465 24.49 16.09 -15.33
CA ILE A 465 23.14 15.92 -15.89
C ILE A 465 22.17 16.94 -15.27
N ILE A 466 22.19 17.12 -13.94
CA ILE A 466 21.37 18.10 -13.23
C ILE A 466 21.65 19.51 -13.76
N ASN A 467 22.93 19.90 -13.88
CA ASN A 467 23.31 21.22 -14.37
C ASN A 467 22.82 21.46 -15.79
N GLU A 468 22.91 20.48 -16.69
CA GLU A 468 22.40 20.58 -18.07
C GLU A 468 20.87 20.76 -18.12
N ILE A 469 20.14 19.97 -17.32
CA ILE A 469 18.69 20.07 -17.20
C ILE A 469 18.29 21.45 -16.68
N MET A 470 18.92 21.93 -15.61
CA MET A 470 18.66 23.23 -15.00
C MET A 470 19.00 24.38 -15.94
N ALA A 471 20.10 24.28 -16.68
CA ALA A 471 20.52 25.28 -17.68
C ALA A 471 19.55 25.40 -18.85
N SER A 472 18.85 24.32 -19.21
CA SER A 472 17.84 24.33 -20.28
C SER A 472 16.67 25.27 -20.00
N GLY A 473 16.32 25.46 -18.73
CA GLY A 473 15.17 26.26 -18.27
C GLY A 473 13.80 25.72 -18.70
N LYS A 474 13.75 24.50 -19.24
CA LYS A 474 12.52 23.90 -19.78
C LYS A 474 11.89 22.95 -18.75
N ILE A 475 10.60 23.13 -18.46
CA ILE A 475 9.82 22.19 -17.63
C ILE A 475 9.67 20.88 -18.41
N GLY A 476 9.93 19.75 -17.74
CA GLY A 476 9.80 18.41 -18.32
C GLY A 476 10.99 17.94 -19.17
N TYR A 477 11.99 18.79 -19.41
CA TYR A 477 13.24 18.38 -20.05
C TYR A 477 14.11 17.60 -19.07
N GLY A 478 14.57 16.42 -19.46
CA GLY A 478 15.32 15.51 -18.61
C GLY A 478 16.28 14.61 -19.37
N PHE A 479 16.76 13.58 -18.68
CA PHE A 479 17.66 12.58 -19.23
C PHE A 479 17.06 11.18 -19.14
N ASP A 480 16.89 10.52 -20.29
CA ASP A 480 16.47 9.11 -20.36
C ASP A 480 17.69 8.21 -20.08
N PHE A 481 17.75 7.68 -18.86
CA PHE A 481 18.85 6.81 -18.42
C PHE A 481 18.83 5.40 -19.03
N ALA A 482 17.74 5.01 -19.69
CA ALA A 482 17.69 3.75 -20.42
C ALA A 482 18.35 3.88 -21.80
N LYS A 483 18.19 5.04 -22.44
CA LYS A 483 18.70 5.32 -23.80
C LYS A 483 19.94 6.22 -23.81
N ASP A 484 20.33 6.75 -22.65
CA ASP A 484 21.44 7.70 -22.48
C ASP A 484 21.31 8.97 -23.33
N VAL A 485 20.12 9.58 -23.38
CA VAL A 485 19.82 10.79 -24.18
C VAL A 485 19.03 11.82 -23.40
N TYR A 486 19.27 13.12 -23.68
CA TYR A 486 18.42 14.21 -23.21
C TYR A 486 17.15 14.30 -24.05
N THR A 487 15.99 14.42 -23.39
CA THR A 487 14.69 14.46 -24.06
C THR A 487 13.63 15.18 -23.24
N ASP A 488 12.49 15.49 -23.86
CA ASP A 488 11.26 15.81 -23.15
C ASP A 488 10.69 14.51 -22.57
N MET A 489 10.61 14.43 -21.22
CA MET A 489 10.23 13.21 -20.51
C MET A 489 8.81 12.76 -20.83
N ALA A 490 7.88 13.71 -20.98
CA ALA A 490 6.49 13.39 -21.32
C ALA A 490 6.38 12.81 -22.75
N THR A 491 7.11 13.38 -23.70
CA THR A 491 7.16 12.87 -25.09
C THR A 491 7.82 11.50 -25.14
N ALA A 492 8.84 11.26 -24.30
CA ALA A 492 9.51 9.96 -24.18
C ALA A 492 8.66 8.90 -23.43
N GLY A 493 7.50 9.30 -22.87
CA GLY A 493 6.64 8.42 -22.08
C GLY A 493 7.13 8.17 -20.65
N ILE A 494 8.14 8.92 -20.17
CA ILE A 494 8.70 8.78 -18.83
C ILE A 494 7.93 9.69 -17.88
N LEU A 495 6.92 9.13 -17.23
CA LEU A 495 5.97 9.85 -16.38
C LEU A 495 5.91 9.21 -14.98
N ASP A 496 5.85 10.07 -13.96
CA ASP A 496 5.60 9.66 -12.58
C ASP A 496 4.22 10.20 -12.13
N PRO A 497 3.46 9.45 -11.31
CA PRO A 497 2.22 9.96 -10.72
C PRO A 497 2.50 11.12 -9.77
N THR A 498 1.75 12.21 -9.90
CA THR A 498 1.89 13.40 -9.05
C THR A 498 1.70 13.05 -7.57
N LYS A 499 0.71 12.21 -7.26
CA LYS A 499 0.42 11.73 -5.91
C LYS A 499 1.61 10.99 -5.29
N VAL A 500 2.30 10.14 -6.06
CA VAL A 500 3.49 9.40 -5.63
C VAL A 500 4.63 10.36 -5.27
N VAL A 501 4.98 11.27 -6.19
CA VAL A 501 6.09 12.21 -5.99
C VAL A 501 5.87 13.14 -4.80
N ARG A 502 4.65 13.72 -4.66
CA ARG A 502 4.35 14.62 -3.54
C ARG A 502 4.32 13.87 -2.20
N SER A 503 3.72 12.66 -2.16
CA SER A 503 3.64 11.87 -0.93
C SER A 503 5.02 11.43 -0.46
N ALA A 504 5.90 11.03 -1.37
CA ALA A 504 7.28 10.70 -1.06
C ALA A 504 8.02 11.88 -0.42
N LEU A 505 7.90 13.09 -0.99
CA LEU A 505 8.53 14.29 -0.43
C LEU A 505 7.95 14.69 0.93
N GLN A 506 6.61 14.66 1.09
CA GLN A 506 5.93 15.03 2.33
C GLN A 506 6.27 14.08 3.47
N ASN A 507 6.22 12.76 3.23
CA ASN A 507 6.53 11.76 4.25
C ASN A 507 8.01 11.80 4.65
N ALA A 508 8.90 11.94 3.67
CA ALA A 508 10.33 12.11 3.91
C ALA A 508 10.63 13.32 4.80
N ALA A 509 10.05 14.48 4.48
CA ALA A 509 10.26 15.72 5.23
C ALA A 509 9.66 15.66 6.64
N SER A 510 8.51 15.00 6.80
CA SER A 510 7.85 14.81 8.10
C SER A 510 8.77 14.08 9.07
N VAL A 511 9.28 12.91 8.66
CA VAL A 511 10.17 12.10 9.51
C VAL A 511 11.53 12.77 9.67
N ALA A 512 12.11 13.35 8.61
CA ALA A 512 13.37 14.09 8.72
C ALA A 512 13.26 15.23 9.74
N GLY A 513 12.16 15.99 9.74
CA GLY A 513 11.90 17.05 10.71
C GLY A 513 11.79 16.54 12.16
N MET A 514 11.29 15.34 12.39
CA MET A 514 11.28 14.70 13.71
C MET A 514 12.69 14.25 14.14
N VAL A 515 13.42 13.61 13.25
CA VAL A 515 14.79 13.15 13.50
C VAL A 515 15.71 14.33 13.86
N LEU A 516 15.62 15.43 13.11
CA LEU A 516 16.45 16.63 13.36
C LEU A 516 16.15 17.31 14.70
N THR A 517 14.92 17.16 15.23
CA THR A 517 14.52 17.72 16.53
C THR A 517 14.73 16.75 17.70
N THR A 518 15.24 15.53 17.46
CA THR A 518 15.50 14.53 18.48
C THR A 518 16.85 14.77 19.15
N GLU A 519 16.87 14.75 20.50
CA GLU A 519 18.06 14.98 21.32
C GLU A 519 18.48 13.77 22.16
N SER A 520 17.55 12.84 22.44
CA SER A 520 17.84 11.66 23.24
C SER A 520 17.12 10.42 22.71
N LEU A 521 17.75 9.26 22.87
CA LEU A 521 17.19 7.95 22.55
C LEU A 521 17.09 7.11 23.81
N VAL A 522 15.99 6.38 23.97
CA VAL A 522 15.70 5.54 25.13
C VAL A 522 15.32 4.14 24.64
N THR A 523 16.06 3.13 25.06
CA THR A 523 15.78 1.73 24.75
C THR A 523 15.80 0.85 26.00
N ASP A 524 15.30 -0.37 25.91
CA ASP A 524 15.46 -1.35 26.97
C ASP A 524 16.93 -1.82 27.04
N LYS A 525 17.43 -1.96 28.26
CA LYS A 525 18.76 -2.56 28.45
C LYS A 525 18.66 -4.05 28.11
N PRO A 526 19.51 -4.59 27.23
CA PRO A 526 19.54 -6.01 26.94
C PRO A 526 19.65 -6.81 28.24
N ASP A 527 18.79 -7.80 28.41
CA ASP A 527 18.85 -8.74 29.52
C ASP A 527 19.20 -10.13 28.98
N PRO A 528 20.47 -10.54 29.02
CA PRO A 528 20.91 -11.81 28.44
C PRO A 528 20.20 -13.03 29.03
N GLN A 529 19.64 -12.92 30.25
CA GLN A 529 18.92 -14.03 30.91
C GLN A 529 17.47 -14.10 30.40
N ALA A 530 16.81 -12.94 30.21
CA ALA A 530 15.48 -12.88 29.64
C ALA A 530 15.49 -13.26 28.15
N ASP A 531 16.49 -12.83 27.40
CA ASP A 531 16.67 -13.16 25.99
C ASP A 531 16.92 -14.65 25.78
N ALA A 532 17.77 -15.27 26.62
CA ALA A 532 17.99 -16.71 26.60
C ALA A 532 16.73 -17.51 27.01
N ALA A 533 15.95 -17.02 27.97
CA ALA A 533 14.70 -17.65 28.39
C ALA A 533 13.62 -17.56 27.30
N ASN A 534 13.52 -16.41 26.62
CA ASN A 534 12.60 -16.23 25.49
C ASN A 534 13.00 -17.09 24.28
N ALA A 535 14.30 -17.19 23.97
CA ALA A 535 14.81 -18.06 22.92
C ALA A 535 14.54 -19.55 23.24
N ALA A 536 14.72 -19.97 24.49
CA ALA A 536 14.40 -21.33 24.95
C ALA A 536 12.89 -21.60 24.92
N ALA A 537 12.05 -20.64 25.29
CA ALA A 537 10.60 -20.77 25.22
C ALA A 537 10.09 -20.87 23.75
N MET A 538 10.66 -20.08 22.84
CA MET A 538 10.36 -20.18 21.41
C MET A 538 10.81 -21.52 20.80
N ALA A 539 12.00 -22.02 21.18
CA ALA A 539 12.50 -23.32 20.75
C ALA A 539 11.63 -24.47 21.29
N ALA A 540 11.16 -24.37 22.54
CA ALA A 540 10.24 -25.34 23.12
C ALA A 540 8.86 -25.34 22.48
N ALA A 541 8.35 -24.16 22.08
CA ALA A 541 7.09 -24.02 21.34
C ALA A 541 7.18 -24.60 19.92
N GLN A 542 8.36 -24.55 19.29
CA GLN A 542 8.61 -25.14 17.97
C GLN A 542 8.93 -26.63 18.01
N GLY A 543 9.44 -27.16 19.13
CA GLY A 543 9.79 -28.57 19.32
C GLY A 543 8.61 -29.47 19.72
N GLY A 544 7.45 -28.91 20.08
CA GLY A 544 6.27 -29.65 20.53
C GLY A 544 5.37 -30.26 19.46
N GLY A 545 5.77 -30.21 18.21
CA GLY A 545 4.98 -30.63 17.03
C GLY A 545 5.41 -31.94 16.38
N MET A 546 6.21 -32.77 17.03
CA MET A 546 6.56 -34.10 16.50
C MET A 546 6.20 -35.18 17.51
N TYR A 547 4.94 -35.58 17.53
CA TYR A 547 4.46 -36.92 17.87
C TYR A 547 3.08 -37.14 17.28
#